data_680f59ad83681503e5bc5c04a973e3cc
#
_entry.id   680f59ad83681503e5bc5c04a973e3cc
#
_cell.length_a   1.000
_cell.length_b   1.000
_cell.length_c   1.000
_cell.angle_alpha   90.00
_cell.angle_beta   90.00
_cell.angle_gamma   90.00
#
_symmetry.space_group_name_H-M   'P 1'
#
loop_
_entity.id
_entity.type
_entity.pdbx_description
1 polymer ?
#
loop_
_entity_poly.entity_id
_entity_poly.type
_entity_poly.pdbx_seq_one_letter_code
_entity_poly.pdbx_strand_id
1 'polypeptide(L)'
;SAVLSNLVRGDLYDFDRFPSLTGLVFAGIAICLFRWREERYLIPVAIFLLWLLLFFGRATWGPLIDLLPMSDSLRMRRFIGGVHLGGIFLMAVALSVPWHWALSRRTSLRVWRVAPVLVLTMLVLLPVYSERISYLDENALALREQQTINVDDEDFSALLEKLKQLPPGRV
;
A
#
# COMPACT_ATOMS: atom_id res chain seq x y z
N SER A 1 12.73 13.59 -9.97
CA SER A 1 11.31 13.51 -10.23
C SER A 1 10.55 13.53 -8.90
N ALA A 2 9.38 14.14 -8.87
CA ALA A 2 8.55 14.25 -7.67
C ALA A 2 8.25 12.87 -7.05
N VAL A 3 8.05 11.82 -7.87
CA VAL A 3 7.77 10.45 -7.40
C VAL A 3 8.89 9.89 -6.54
N LEU A 4 10.15 10.06 -6.93
CA LEU A 4 11.29 9.60 -6.11
C LEU A 4 11.41 10.41 -4.81
N SER A 5 11.14 11.72 -4.86
CA SER A 5 11.11 12.54 -3.66
C SER A 5 10.04 12.05 -2.67
N ASN A 6 8.83 11.77 -3.16
CA ASN A 6 7.73 11.28 -2.34
C ASN A 6 8.01 9.87 -1.78
N LEU A 7 8.68 9.00 -2.57
CA LEU A 7 9.10 7.69 -2.09
C LEU A 7 10.11 7.81 -0.93
N VAL A 8 11.13 8.67 -1.08
CA VAL A 8 12.17 8.87 -0.05
C VAL A 8 11.63 9.57 1.20
N ARG A 9 10.71 10.51 1.04
CA ARG A 9 10.07 11.23 2.16
C ARG A 9 9.06 10.37 2.93
N GLY A 10 8.59 9.26 2.35
CA GLY A 10 7.59 8.41 2.96
C GLY A 10 6.15 8.72 2.52
N ASP A 11 5.93 9.78 1.76
CA ASP A 11 4.59 10.23 1.34
C ASP A 11 3.83 9.15 0.57
N LEU A 12 4.57 8.20 -0.05
CA LEU A 12 3.97 7.14 -0.85
C LEU A 12 3.33 6.02 -0.01
N TYR A 13 3.85 5.74 1.18
CA TYR A 13 3.41 4.64 2.05
C TYR A 13 2.90 5.12 3.40
N ASP A 14 3.50 6.18 3.95
CA ASP A 14 3.23 6.66 5.30
C ASP A 14 2.45 7.99 5.33
N PHE A 15 2.14 8.61 4.16
CA PHE A 15 1.27 9.79 4.02
C PHE A 15 1.62 10.93 5.01
N ASP A 16 2.86 11.45 4.95
CA ASP A 16 3.42 12.49 5.85
C ASP A 16 3.50 12.10 7.34
N ARG A 17 3.43 10.81 7.65
CA ARG A 17 3.49 10.28 9.02
C ARG A 17 4.85 9.63 9.30
N PHE A 18 4.96 8.94 10.44
CA PHE A 18 6.20 8.26 10.79
C PHE A 18 6.57 7.19 9.74
N PRO A 19 7.73 7.27 9.06
CA PRO A 19 8.06 6.49 7.86
C PRO A 19 8.42 5.02 8.16
N SER A 20 7.56 4.33 8.91
CA SER A 20 7.78 2.92 9.30
C SER A 20 7.63 1.96 8.12
N LEU A 21 6.60 2.14 7.30
CA LEU A 21 6.36 1.30 6.12
C LEU A 21 7.42 1.55 5.05
N THR A 22 7.77 2.81 4.81
CA THR A 22 8.85 3.18 3.90
C THR A 22 10.18 2.58 4.34
N GLY A 23 10.50 2.62 5.64
CA GLY A 23 11.68 1.98 6.21
C GLY A 23 11.70 0.47 5.97
N LEU A 24 10.56 -0.21 6.13
CA LEU A 24 10.44 -1.64 5.81
C LEU A 24 10.62 -1.94 4.33
N VAL A 25 10.08 -1.10 3.42
CA VAL A 25 10.29 -1.25 1.98
C VAL A 25 11.78 -1.16 1.64
N PHE A 26 12.48 -0.14 2.15
CA PHE A 26 13.92 0.01 1.92
C PHE A 26 14.73 -1.13 2.52
N ALA A 27 14.39 -1.60 3.71
CA ALA A 27 15.02 -2.78 4.31
C ALA A 27 14.79 -4.04 3.45
N GLY A 28 13.57 -4.21 2.93
CA GLY A 28 13.24 -5.29 2.00
C GLY A 28 14.05 -5.23 0.71
N ILE A 29 14.16 -4.05 0.10
CA ILE A 29 15.02 -3.83 -1.08
C ILE A 29 16.47 -4.19 -0.76
N ALA A 30 17.03 -3.70 0.34
CA ALA A 30 18.40 -3.98 0.75
C ALA A 30 18.65 -5.49 0.93
N ILE A 31 17.74 -6.20 1.61
CA ILE A 31 17.83 -7.65 1.80
C ILE A 31 17.77 -8.38 0.46
N CYS A 32 16.86 -8.00 -0.42
CA CYS A 32 16.71 -8.61 -1.74
C CYS A 32 17.96 -8.37 -2.60
N LEU A 33 18.50 -7.17 -2.60
CA LEU A 33 19.73 -6.85 -3.32
C LEU A 33 20.95 -7.59 -2.74
N PHE A 34 21.03 -7.75 -1.43
CA PHE A 34 22.09 -8.52 -0.82
C PHE A 34 22.04 -10.01 -1.17
N ARG A 35 20.80 -10.53 -1.38
CA ARG A 35 20.53 -11.92 -1.77
C ARG A 35 20.12 -12.09 -3.22
N TRP A 36 20.55 -11.21 -4.10
CA TRP A 36 20.14 -11.15 -5.51
C TRP A 36 20.40 -12.45 -6.30
N ARG A 37 21.27 -13.33 -5.82
CA ARG A 37 21.52 -14.64 -6.46
C ARG A 37 20.42 -15.66 -6.25
N GLU A 38 19.51 -15.41 -5.31
CA GLU A 38 18.36 -16.29 -5.04
C GLU A 38 17.13 -15.71 -5.74
N GLU A 39 16.57 -16.42 -6.72
CA GLU A 39 15.44 -15.97 -7.54
C GLU A 39 14.24 -15.47 -6.72
N ARG A 40 13.96 -16.13 -5.58
CA ARG A 40 12.86 -15.75 -4.69
C ARG A 40 12.95 -14.32 -4.16
N TYR A 41 14.14 -13.72 -4.12
CA TYR A 41 14.34 -12.33 -3.68
C TYR A 41 14.33 -11.35 -4.85
N LEU A 42 14.56 -11.82 -6.09
CA LEU A 42 14.47 -10.97 -7.28
C LEU A 42 13.02 -10.62 -7.65
N ILE A 43 12.09 -11.56 -7.44
CA ILE A 43 10.69 -11.40 -7.81
C ILE A 43 10.04 -10.18 -7.14
N PRO A 44 10.11 -10.00 -5.80
CA PRO A 44 9.54 -8.82 -5.13
C PRO A 44 10.11 -7.49 -5.66
N VAL A 45 11.42 -7.44 -5.90
CA VAL A 45 12.08 -6.24 -6.44
C VAL A 45 11.64 -5.98 -7.87
N ALA A 46 11.58 -7.01 -8.71
CA ALA A 46 11.14 -6.88 -10.09
C ALA A 46 9.69 -6.37 -10.19
N ILE A 47 8.78 -6.93 -9.38
CA ILE A 47 7.39 -6.48 -9.30
C ILE A 47 7.34 -5.01 -8.87
N PHE A 48 8.05 -4.65 -7.80
CA PHE A 48 8.07 -3.29 -7.29
C PHE A 48 8.61 -2.30 -8.33
N LEU A 49 9.73 -2.62 -8.94
CA LEU A 49 10.35 -1.78 -9.97
C LEU A 49 9.45 -1.64 -11.21
N LEU A 50 8.84 -2.73 -11.67
CA LEU A 50 7.91 -2.70 -12.81
C LEU A 50 6.77 -1.71 -12.56
N TRP A 51 6.09 -1.83 -11.43
CA TRP A 51 4.98 -0.94 -11.10
C TRP A 51 5.42 0.49 -10.83
N LEU A 52 6.58 0.67 -10.21
CA LEU A 52 7.16 1.99 -9.99
C LEU A 52 7.50 2.68 -11.32
N LEU A 53 8.09 1.96 -12.26
CA LEU A 53 8.38 2.47 -13.59
C LEU A 53 7.10 2.87 -14.34
N LEU A 54 6.05 2.06 -14.29
CA LEU A 54 4.75 2.40 -14.88
C LEU A 54 4.11 3.61 -14.18
N PHE A 55 4.28 3.74 -12.88
CA PHE A 55 3.75 4.87 -12.11
C PHE A 55 4.44 6.20 -12.44
N PHE A 56 5.68 6.21 -12.89
CA PHE A 56 6.34 7.43 -13.41
C PHE A 56 5.55 8.09 -14.55
N GLY A 57 4.80 7.31 -15.32
CA GLY A 57 3.83 7.78 -16.28
C GLY A 57 4.41 8.53 -17.49
N ARG A 58 3.50 9.18 -18.23
CA ARG A 58 3.82 9.86 -19.50
C ARG A 58 4.84 10.98 -19.37
N ALA A 59 4.90 11.67 -18.23
CA ALA A 59 5.85 12.74 -18.00
C ALA A 59 7.32 12.27 -18.05
N THR A 60 7.58 10.98 -17.78
CA THR A 60 8.92 10.41 -17.78
C THR A 60 9.21 9.60 -19.04
N TRP A 61 8.22 8.85 -19.52
CA TRP A 61 8.39 7.90 -20.62
C TRP A 61 8.06 8.50 -22.01
N GLY A 62 7.31 9.64 -22.03
CA GLY A 62 6.91 10.27 -23.30
C GLY A 62 6.24 9.28 -24.26
N PRO A 63 6.68 9.22 -25.54
CA PRO A 63 6.11 8.35 -26.57
C PRO A 63 6.26 6.84 -26.29
N LEU A 64 7.16 6.42 -25.38
CA LEU A 64 7.35 5.00 -25.07
C LEU A 64 6.11 4.37 -24.41
N ILE A 65 5.26 5.17 -23.80
CA ILE A 65 3.99 4.69 -23.25
C ILE A 65 3.01 4.25 -24.34
N ASP A 66 3.10 4.82 -25.53
CA ASP A 66 2.23 4.49 -26.66
C ASP A 66 2.45 3.06 -27.17
N LEU A 67 3.57 2.41 -26.76
CA LEU A 67 3.80 0.98 -26.98
C LEU A 67 2.90 0.09 -26.14
N LEU A 68 2.28 0.61 -25.07
CA LEU A 68 1.35 -0.16 -24.25
C LEU A 68 -0.02 -0.23 -24.93
N PRO A 69 -0.65 -1.42 -24.98
CA PRO A 69 -1.99 -1.55 -25.52
C PRO A 69 -2.95 -0.67 -24.71
N MET A 70 -3.85 0.06 -25.40
CA MET A 70 -4.82 0.99 -24.81
C MET A 70 -4.18 2.16 -24.03
N SER A 71 -2.97 2.61 -24.41
CA SER A 71 -2.23 3.68 -23.73
C SER A 71 -3.07 4.93 -23.48
N ASP A 72 -3.93 5.32 -24.44
CA ASP A 72 -4.76 6.53 -24.35
C ASP A 72 -5.82 6.48 -23.22
N SER A 73 -6.31 5.29 -22.91
CA SER A 73 -7.31 5.07 -21.86
C SER A 73 -6.70 4.78 -20.48
N LEU A 74 -5.39 4.52 -20.41
CA LEU A 74 -4.70 4.19 -19.16
C LEU A 74 -4.53 5.42 -18.28
N ARG A 75 -5.16 5.38 -17.11
CA ARG A 75 -4.94 6.37 -16.05
C ARG A 75 -3.73 5.95 -15.22
N MET A 76 -2.56 6.57 -15.47
CA MET A 76 -1.28 6.23 -14.82
C MET A 76 -1.35 6.24 -13.29
N ARG A 77 -2.22 7.06 -12.70
CA ARG A 77 -2.45 7.09 -11.23
C ARG A 77 -2.90 5.74 -10.65
N ARG A 78 -3.54 4.87 -11.46
CA ARG A 78 -3.97 3.54 -10.99
C ARG A 78 -2.81 2.59 -10.72
N PHE A 79 -1.65 2.83 -11.30
CA PHE A 79 -0.46 2.01 -11.07
C PHE A 79 0.13 2.18 -9.67
N ILE A 80 -0.30 3.19 -8.90
CA ILE A 80 0.07 3.32 -7.48
C ILE A 80 -0.33 2.08 -6.68
N GLY A 81 -1.47 1.46 -6.99
CA GLY A 81 -1.88 0.20 -6.34
C GLY A 81 -0.89 -0.93 -6.57
N GLY A 82 -0.30 -1.01 -7.77
CA GLY A 82 0.77 -1.96 -8.06
C GLY A 82 2.06 -1.67 -7.29
N VAL A 83 2.43 -0.38 -7.14
CA VAL A 83 3.58 0.04 -6.31
C VAL A 83 3.36 -0.38 -4.85
N HIS A 84 2.16 -0.14 -4.31
CA HIS A 84 1.81 -0.58 -2.95
C HIS A 84 1.90 -2.10 -2.81
N LEU A 85 1.38 -2.86 -3.78
CA LEU A 85 1.47 -4.32 -3.78
C LEU A 85 2.93 -4.80 -3.78
N GLY A 86 3.77 -4.24 -4.64
CA GLY A 86 5.21 -4.52 -4.67
C GLY A 86 5.90 -4.18 -3.34
N GLY A 87 5.52 -3.04 -2.74
CA GLY A 87 5.99 -2.64 -1.42
C GLY A 87 5.59 -3.62 -0.31
N ILE A 88 4.36 -4.15 -0.34
CA ILE A 88 3.91 -5.16 0.63
C ILE A 88 4.80 -6.43 0.55
N PHE A 89 5.15 -6.89 -0.64
CA PHE A 89 6.06 -8.02 -0.78
C PHE A 89 7.45 -7.72 -0.21
N LEU A 90 7.97 -6.53 -0.43
CA LEU A 90 9.26 -6.11 0.12
C LEU A 90 9.22 -6.01 1.66
N MET A 91 8.16 -5.44 2.23
CA MET A 91 7.93 -5.40 3.68
C MET A 91 7.84 -6.80 4.27
N ALA A 92 7.14 -7.73 3.59
CA ALA A 92 7.04 -9.12 4.01
C ALA A 92 8.44 -9.80 4.03
N VAL A 93 9.28 -9.54 3.05
CA VAL A 93 10.69 -10.01 3.04
C VAL A 93 11.44 -9.42 4.22
N ALA A 94 11.34 -8.11 4.46
CA ALA A 94 12.02 -7.43 5.57
C ALA A 94 11.67 -8.04 6.94
N LEU A 95 10.39 -8.36 7.14
CA LEU A 95 9.91 -8.97 8.38
C LEU A 95 10.25 -10.47 8.47
N SER A 96 10.20 -11.21 7.35
CA SER A 96 10.42 -12.66 7.36
C SER A 96 11.85 -13.07 7.73
N VAL A 97 12.85 -12.28 7.34
CA VAL A 97 14.26 -12.63 7.56
C VAL A 97 14.63 -12.70 9.04
N PRO A 98 14.34 -11.68 9.89
CA PRO A 98 14.61 -11.79 11.32
C PRO A 98 13.82 -12.91 12.00
N TRP A 99 12.57 -13.15 11.59
CA TRP A 99 11.76 -14.26 12.09
C TRP A 99 12.35 -15.62 11.71
N HIS A 100 12.77 -15.78 10.47
CA HIS A 100 13.41 -17.00 10.01
C HIS A 100 14.72 -17.26 10.79
N TRP A 101 15.52 -16.22 11.03
CA TRP A 101 16.72 -16.32 11.85
C TRP A 101 16.40 -16.72 13.30
N ALA A 102 15.38 -16.14 13.92
CA ALA A 102 14.98 -16.44 15.29
C ALA A 102 14.48 -17.89 15.45
N LEU A 103 13.77 -18.40 14.43
CA LEU A 103 13.14 -19.71 14.45
C LEU A 103 14.04 -20.86 13.95
N SER A 104 15.11 -20.55 13.20
CA SER A 104 15.92 -21.55 12.47
C SER A 104 16.74 -22.49 13.34
N ARG A 105 16.97 -22.15 14.61
CA ARG A 105 17.79 -22.99 15.51
C ARG A 105 16.97 -23.59 16.66
N ARG A 106 17.03 -24.92 16.77
CA ARG A 106 16.45 -25.71 17.88
C ARG A 106 17.38 -25.66 19.10
N THR A 107 17.41 -24.56 19.84
CA THR A 107 18.20 -24.44 21.08
C THR A 107 17.33 -23.90 22.20
N SER A 108 17.67 -24.22 23.47
CA SER A 108 17.02 -23.70 24.67
C SER A 108 16.98 -22.16 24.74
N LEU A 109 17.84 -21.50 23.98
CA LEU A 109 17.91 -20.04 23.84
C LEU A 109 16.91 -19.46 22.82
N ARG A 110 15.96 -20.24 22.33
CA ARG A 110 14.96 -19.79 21.35
C ARG A 110 14.16 -18.57 21.82
N VAL A 111 13.76 -18.57 23.09
CA VAL A 111 12.97 -17.47 23.68
C VAL A 111 13.74 -16.15 23.62
N TRP A 112 15.05 -16.16 23.95
CA TRP A 112 15.90 -14.98 23.93
C TRP A 112 16.10 -14.36 22.55
N ARG A 113 15.85 -15.13 21.47
CA ARG A 113 15.92 -14.63 20.09
C ARG A 113 14.57 -14.21 19.56
N VAL A 114 13.52 -14.93 19.93
CA VAL A 114 12.16 -14.62 19.50
C VAL A 114 11.67 -13.33 20.16
N ALA A 115 11.94 -13.13 21.44
CA ALA A 115 11.49 -11.94 22.17
C ALA A 115 11.94 -10.62 21.52
N PRO A 116 13.23 -10.37 21.20
CA PRO A 116 13.64 -9.12 20.57
C PRO A 116 13.06 -8.95 19.15
N VAL A 117 12.91 -10.02 18.37
CA VAL A 117 12.28 -9.95 17.04
C VAL A 117 10.80 -9.61 17.16
N LEU A 118 10.11 -10.17 18.15
CA LEU A 118 8.71 -9.85 18.42
C LEU A 118 8.57 -8.39 18.85
N VAL A 119 9.39 -7.93 19.79
CA VAL A 119 9.39 -6.52 20.23
C VAL A 119 9.66 -5.58 19.06
N LEU A 120 10.68 -5.88 18.24
CA LEU A 120 11.00 -5.09 17.06
C LEU A 120 9.82 -5.05 16.07
N THR A 121 9.19 -6.19 15.81
CA THR A 121 8.02 -6.29 14.93
C THR A 121 6.87 -5.45 15.48
N MET A 122 6.61 -5.53 16.79
CA MET A 122 5.56 -4.73 17.44
C MET A 122 5.87 -3.24 17.35
N LEU A 123 7.11 -2.81 17.65
CA LEU A 123 7.52 -1.41 17.54
C LEU A 123 7.31 -0.83 16.15
N VAL A 124 7.57 -1.61 15.11
CA VAL A 124 7.40 -1.17 13.72
C VAL A 124 5.93 -1.16 13.30
N LEU A 125 5.13 -2.14 13.72
CA LEU A 125 3.73 -2.28 13.29
C LEU A 125 2.75 -1.49 14.17
N LEU A 126 3.09 -1.17 15.40
CA LEU A 126 2.21 -0.48 16.33
C LEU A 126 1.78 0.92 15.84
N PRO A 127 2.69 1.77 15.31
CA PRO A 127 2.30 3.04 14.71
C PRO A 127 1.32 2.86 13.53
N VAL A 128 1.56 1.87 12.67
CA VAL A 128 0.70 1.56 11.53
C VAL A 128 -0.69 1.11 11.99
N TYR A 129 -0.74 0.29 13.02
CA TYR A 129 -2.00 -0.21 13.59
C TYR A 129 -2.84 0.91 14.21
N SER A 130 -2.22 1.77 15.05
CA SER A 130 -2.92 2.89 15.68
C SER A 130 -3.48 3.86 14.64
N GLU A 131 -2.72 4.12 13.60
CA GLU A 131 -3.11 4.97 12.48
C GLU A 131 -4.30 4.40 11.70
N ARG A 132 -4.29 3.07 11.44
CA ARG A 132 -5.41 2.42 10.75
C ARG A 132 -6.71 2.48 11.53
N ILE A 133 -6.65 2.35 12.84
CA ILE A 133 -7.83 2.50 13.69
C ILE A 133 -8.36 3.93 13.61
N SER A 134 -7.50 4.95 13.79
CA SER A 134 -7.93 6.35 13.68
C SER A 134 -8.57 6.65 12.33
N TYR A 135 -7.98 6.15 11.23
CA TYR A 135 -8.54 6.32 9.89
C TYR A 135 -9.92 5.64 9.73
N LEU A 136 -10.09 4.46 10.32
CA LEU A 136 -11.38 3.75 10.28
C LEU A 136 -12.46 4.50 11.08
N ASP A 137 -12.08 5.07 12.24
CA ASP A 137 -12.99 5.86 13.07
C ASP A 137 -13.39 7.16 12.39
N GLU A 138 -12.44 7.87 11.77
CA GLU A 138 -12.73 9.07 10.97
C GLU A 138 -13.66 8.78 9.79
N ASN A 139 -13.42 7.70 9.05
CA ASN A 139 -14.29 7.29 7.95
C ASN A 139 -15.69 6.86 8.44
N ALA A 140 -15.76 6.17 9.59
CA ALA A 140 -17.05 5.77 10.16
C ALA A 140 -17.88 6.99 10.57
N LEU A 141 -17.24 8.04 11.12
CA LEU A 141 -17.88 9.31 11.44
C LEU A 141 -18.35 10.02 10.18
N ALA A 142 -17.50 10.16 9.16
CA ALA A 142 -17.84 10.80 7.91
C ALA A 142 -19.01 10.09 7.19
N LEU A 143 -19.04 8.76 7.21
CA LEU A 143 -20.17 7.99 6.64
C LEU A 143 -21.48 8.21 7.40
N ARG A 144 -21.42 8.28 8.74
CA ARG A 144 -22.61 8.59 9.56
C ARG A 144 -23.15 10.00 9.27
N GLU A 145 -22.24 10.96 9.14
CA GLU A 145 -22.59 12.34 8.82
C GLU A 145 -23.21 12.46 7.43
N GLN A 146 -22.67 11.76 6.44
CA GLN A 146 -23.28 11.67 5.10
C GLN A 146 -24.65 10.98 5.12
N GLN A 147 -24.83 9.95 5.93
CA GLN A 147 -26.12 9.28 6.05
C GLN A 147 -27.18 10.19 6.67
N THR A 148 -26.85 10.96 7.70
CA THR A 148 -27.77 11.93 8.31
C THR A 148 -28.15 13.02 7.33
N ILE A 149 -27.18 13.61 6.62
CA ILE A 149 -27.44 14.63 5.61
C ILE A 149 -28.37 14.09 4.49
N ASN A 150 -28.11 12.89 3.99
CA ASN A 150 -28.91 12.30 2.92
C ASN A 150 -30.33 11.90 3.35
N VAL A 151 -30.53 11.58 4.64
CA VAL A 151 -31.86 11.24 5.16
C VAL A 151 -32.72 12.48 5.41
N ASP A 152 -32.08 13.57 5.84
CA ASP A 152 -32.75 14.84 6.14
C ASP A 152 -32.94 15.75 4.90
N ASP A 153 -32.34 15.40 3.75
CA ASP A 153 -32.47 16.15 2.51
C ASP A 153 -33.77 15.79 1.80
N GLU A 154 -34.74 16.74 1.85
CA GLU A 154 -36.04 16.61 1.18
C GLU A 154 -35.89 16.40 -0.34
N ASP A 155 -34.90 17.04 -0.95
CA ASP A 155 -34.62 16.93 -2.39
C ASP A 155 -34.14 15.52 -2.75
N PHE A 156 -33.32 14.91 -1.89
CA PHE A 156 -32.81 13.54 -2.07
C PHE A 156 -33.95 12.52 -1.92
N SER A 157 -34.83 12.72 -0.94
CA SER A 157 -36.02 11.87 -0.72
C SER A 157 -37.00 11.95 -1.90
N ALA A 158 -37.26 13.14 -2.40
CA ALA A 158 -38.10 13.36 -3.59
C ALA A 158 -37.49 12.74 -4.86
N LEU A 159 -36.15 12.81 -5.01
CA LEU A 159 -35.44 12.17 -6.11
C LEU A 159 -35.55 10.64 -6.07
N LEU A 160 -35.41 10.04 -4.88
CA LEU A 160 -35.55 8.59 -4.68
C LEU A 160 -36.97 8.12 -5.00
N GLU A 161 -37.97 8.88 -4.60
CA GLU A 161 -39.37 8.54 -4.91
C GLU A 161 -39.66 8.61 -6.41
N LYS A 162 -39.11 9.61 -7.08
CA LYS A 162 -39.20 9.76 -8.52
C LYS A 162 -38.49 8.64 -9.28
N LEU A 163 -37.30 8.21 -8.79
CA LEU A 163 -36.55 7.07 -9.34
C LEU A 163 -37.29 5.74 -9.19
N LYS A 164 -38.02 5.52 -8.08
CA LYS A 164 -38.84 4.32 -7.87
C LYS A 164 -40.03 4.22 -8.87
N GLN A 165 -40.49 5.36 -9.40
CA GLN A 165 -41.58 5.41 -10.38
C GLN A 165 -41.12 5.19 -11.82
N LEU A 166 -39.81 5.24 -12.08
CA LEU A 166 -39.27 5.00 -13.40
C LEU A 166 -39.17 3.49 -13.68
N PRO A 167 -39.43 3.08 -14.94
CA PRO A 167 -39.25 1.68 -15.31
C PRO A 167 -37.81 1.24 -15.09
N PRO A 168 -37.56 -0.04 -14.72
CA PRO A 168 -36.21 -0.55 -14.46
C PRO A 168 -35.33 -0.37 -15.70
N GLY A 169 -34.46 0.64 -15.64
CA GLY A 169 -33.48 0.92 -16.67
C GLY A 169 -32.13 0.29 -16.31
N ARG A 170 -31.34 0.00 -17.31
CA ARG A 170 -29.91 -0.36 -17.09
C ARG A 170 -29.18 0.91 -16.63
N VAL A 171 -28.65 0.86 -15.42
CA VAL A 171 -27.65 1.82 -14.93
C VAL A 171 -26.28 1.39 -15.42
#